data_cd2138a9ef76e4f57fd28c4584a65241
#
_entry.id   cd2138a9ef76e4f57fd28c4584a65241
#
_cell.length_a   1.000
_cell.length_b   1.000
_cell.length_c   1.000
_cell.angle_alpha   90.00
_cell.angle_beta   90.00
_cell.angle_gamma   90.00
#
_symmetry.space_group_name_H-M   'P 1'
#
loop_
_entity.id
_entity.type
_entity.pdbx_description
1 polymer ?
#
loop_
_entity_poly.entity_id
_entity_poly.type
_entity_poly.pdbx_seq_one_letter_code
_entity_poly.pdbx_strand_id
1 'polypeptide(L)'
;MNINLLITYTDGNAKELTAKAVDLVAFESRFDLSVARLENNIRMTHLFFLAWHVEHRTGATKDEFEKWLETVETIEAQPAKK
;
A
#
# COMPACT_ATOMS: atom_id res chain seq x y z
N MET A 1 3.78 8.12 11.84
CA MET A 1 4.38 6.89 11.30
C MET A 1 4.09 6.77 9.80
N ASN A 2 5.13 6.50 9.03
CA ASN A 2 4.98 6.34 7.58
C ASN A 2 5.58 5.00 7.17
N ILE A 3 4.97 4.39 6.16
CA ILE A 3 5.49 3.16 5.58
C ILE A 3 5.80 3.43 4.12
N ASN A 4 7.03 3.19 3.72
CA ASN A 4 7.45 3.38 2.34
C ASN A 4 7.26 2.08 1.56
N LEU A 5 6.70 2.21 0.37
CA LEU A 5 6.39 1.07 -0.49
C LEU A 5 6.97 1.30 -1.87
N LEU A 6 7.55 0.25 -2.44
CA LEU A 6 7.97 0.28 -3.84
C LEU A 6 7.04 -0.65 -4.61
N ILE A 7 6.35 -0.12 -5.60
CA ILE A 7 5.41 -0.87 -6.39
C ILE A 7 5.89 -0.95 -7.84
N THR A 8 5.77 -2.12 -8.44
CA THR A 8 6.08 -2.32 -9.86
C THR A 8 4.81 -2.73 -10.58
N TYR A 9 4.52 -2.02 -11.66
CA TYR A 9 3.31 -2.29 -12.44
C TYR A 9 3.59 -3.28 -13.56
N THR A 10 2.53 -3.84 -14.11
CA THR A 10 2.64 -4.84 -15.18
C THR A 10 3.27 -4.29 -16.45
N ASP A 11 3.26 -2.97 -16.64
CA ASP A 11 3.89 -2.34 -17.80
C ASP A 11 5.39 -2.08 -17.61
N GLY A 12 5.95 -2.49 -16.47
CA GLY A 12 7.37 -2.33 -16.18
C GLY A 12 7.73 -1.06 -15.41
N ASN A 13 6.78 -0.15 -15.22
CA ASN A 13 7.05 1.06 -14.44
C ASN A 13 7.09 0.75 -12.95
N ALA A 14 7.93 1.49 -12.23
CA ALA A 14 8.02 1.36 -10.77
C ALA A 14 7.78 2.73 -10.13
N LYS A 15 7.24 2.71 -8.93
CA LYS A 15 6.89 3.94 -8.22
C LYS A 15 7.07 3.75 -6.74
N GLU A 16 7.58 4.78 -6.07
CA GLU A 16 7.66 4.78 -4.62
C GLU A 16 6.45 5.50 -4.05
N LEU A 17 5.85 4.90 -3.05
CA LEU A 17 4.68 5.45 -2.36
C LEU A 17 4.96 5.51 -0.87
N THR A 18 4.35 6.48 -0.20
CA THR A 18 4.45 6.58 1.26
C THR A 18 3.05 6.51 1.84
N ALA A 19 2.78 5.46 2.61
CA ALA A 19 1.53 5.34 3.34
C ALA A 19 1.64 6.20 4.60
N LYS A 20 0.72 7.14 4.74
CA LYS A 20 0.68 8.07 5.88
C LYS A 20 -0.37 7.61 6.89
N ALA A 21 -0.50 8.38 7.97
CA ALA A 21 -1.45 8.04 9.02
C ALA A 21 -2.87 7.79 8.49
N VAL A 22 -3.31 8.59 7.53
CA VAL A 22 -4.64 8.43 6.97
C VAL A 22 -4.80 7.07 6.28
N ASP A 23 -3.74 6.60 5.66
CA ASP A 23 -3.75 5.29 4.98
C ASP A 23 -3.72 4.15 6.00
N LEU A 24 -2.96 4.34 7.07
CA LEU A 24 -2.85 3.33 8.13
C LEU A 24 -4.15 3.18 8.90
N VAL A 25 -4.86 4.28 9.15
CA VAL A 25 -6.18 4.23 9.80
C VAL A 25 -7.18 3.50 8.92
N ALA A 26 -7.17 3.77 7.62
CA ALA A 26 -8.04 3.08 6.69
C ALA A 26 -7.73 1.58 6.67
N PHE A 27 -6.45 1.23 6.74
CA PHE A 27 -6.03 -0.17 6.81
C PHE A 27 -6.59 -0.85 8.06
N GLU A 28 -6.45 -0.22 9.22
CA GLU A 28 -6.94 -0.80 10.46
C GLU A 28 -8.45 -1.02 10.44
N SER A 29 -9.18 -0.08 9.84
CA SER A 29 -10.63 -0.21 9.69
C SER A 29 -11.01 -1.34 8.75
N ARG A 30 -10.26 -1.48 7.66
CA ARG A 30 -10.57 -2.48 6.64
C ARG A 30 -10.31 -3.90 7.11
N PHE A 31 -9.20 -4.11 7.81
CA PHE A 31 -8.75 -5.44 8.17
C PHE A 31 -8.95 -5.79 9.64
N ASP A 32 -9.42 -4.83 10.42
CA ASP A 32 -9.59 -5.00 11.86
C ASP A 32 -8.30 -5.49 12.52
N LEU A 33 -7.18 -4.92 12.08
CA LEU A 33 -5.86 -5.24 12.57
C LEU A 33 -5.13 -3.96 12.98
N SER A 34 -4.35 -4.05 14.04
CA SER A 34 -3.54 -2.93 14.46
C SER A 34 -2.29 -2.80 13.57
N VAL A 35 -1.87 -1.57 13.30
CA VAL A 35 -0.66 -1.29 12.54
C VAL A 35 0.57 -1.88 13.24
N ALA A 36 0.55 -1.98 14.57
CA ALA A 36 1.65 -2.59 15.31
C ALA A 36 1.86 -4.05 14.93
N ARG A 37 0.79 -4.75 14.57
CA ARG A 37 0.90 -6.14 14.13
C ARG A 37 1.40 -6.26 12.69
N LEU A 38 1.26 -5.20 11.91
CA LEU A 38 1.71 -5.19 10.54
C LEU A 38 3.21 -5.46 10.43
N GLU A 39 3.99 -4.93 11.37
CA GLU A 39 5.44 -5.11 11.37
C GLU A 39 5.85 -6.57 11.56
N ASN A 40 5.05 -7.34 12.27
CA ASN A 40 5.37 -8.73 12.58
C ASN A 40 4.71 -9.72 11.64
N ASN A 41 3.67 -9.29 10.95
CA ASN A 41 2.82 -10.21 10.19
C ASN A 41 2.33 -9.57 8.90
N ILE A 42 3.25 -8.96 8.17
CA ILE A 42 2.93 -8.30 6.91
C ILE A 42 2.58 -9.34 5.86
N ARG A 43 1.43 -9.16 5.23
CA ARG A 43 1.01 -9.98 4.10
C ARG A 43 0.99 -9.12 2.84
N MET A 44 1.14 -9.76 1.71
CA MET A 44 1.08 -9.04 0.43
C MET A 44 -0.23 -8.27 0.27
N THR A 45 -1.34 -8.88 0.69
CA THR A 45 -2.65 -8.23 0.64
C THR A 45 -2.63 -6.88 1.39
N HIS A 46 -1.98 -6.86 2.56
CA HIS A 46 -1.88 -5.64 3.37
C HIS A 46 -1.09 -4.56 2.66
N LEU A 47 0.04 -4.94 2.08
CA LEU A 47 0.88 -3.99 1.37
C LEU A 47 0.17 -3.43 0.13
N PHE A 48 -0.49 -4.30 -0.62
CA PHE A 48 -1.25 -3.87 -1.80
C PHE A 48 -2.37 -2.92 -1.42
N PHE A 49 -3.09 -3.21 -0.33
CA PHE A 49 -4.15 -2.31 0.10
C PHE A 49 -3.60 -0.92 0.44
N LEU A 50 -2.50 -0.87 1.18
CA LEU A 50 -1.90 0.42 1.54
C LEU A 50 -1.51 1.20 0.31
N ALA A 51 -0.86 0.55 -0.65
CA ALA A 51 -0.44 1.21 -1.89
C ALA A 51 -1.65 1.71 -2.67
N TRP A 52 -2.68 0.86 -2.81
CA TRP A 52 -3.90 1.26 -3.51
C TRP A 52 -4.55 2.46 -2.83
N HIS A 53 -4.64 2.43 -1.50
CA HIS A 53 -5.27 3.53 -0.77
C HIS A 53 -4.52 4.85 -0.99
N VAL A 54 -3.19 4.81 -0.98
CA VAL A 54 -2.39 6.00 -1.28
C VAL A 54 -2.71 6.52 -2.67
N GLU A 55 -2.72 5.65 -3.67
CA GLU A 55 -2.97 6.06 -5.05
C GLU A 55 -4.40 6.56 -5.25
N HIS A 56 -5.36 5.90 -4.62
CA HIS A 56 -6.75 6.31 -4.71
C HIS A 56 -6.97 7.67 -4.04
N ARG A 57 -6.39 7.85 -2.87
CA ARG A 57 -6.50 9.09 -2.11
C ARG A 57 -5.88 10.28 -2.85
N THR A 58 -4.73 10.05 -3.50
CA THR A 58 -4.02 11.12 -4.21
C THR A 58 -4.52 11.35 -5.63
N GLY A 59 -5.48 10.56 -6.09
CA GLY A 59 -6.04 10.71 -7.42
C GLY A 59 -5.28 9.99 -8.51
N ALA A 60 -4.27 9.20 -8.17
CA ALA A 60 -3.48 8.46 -9.16
C ALA A 60 -4.29 7.33 -9.79
N THR A 61 -5.28 6.80 -9.07
CA THR A 61 -6.19 5.80 -9.62
C THR A 61 -7.61 6.06 -9.14
N LYS A 62 -8.58 5.72 -9.97
CA LYS A 62 -10.00 5.76 -9.61
C LYS A 62 -10.58 4.36 -9.52
N ASP A 63 -9.77 3.34 -9.81
CA ASP A 63 -10.20 1.96 -9.79
C ASP A 63 -10.43 1.47 -8.37
N GLU A 64 -11.32 0.48 -8.23
CA GLU A 64 -11.47 -0.23 -6.99
C GLU A 64 -10.26 -1.11 -6.75
N PHE A 65 -10.08 -1.52 -5.51
CA PHE A 65 -8.89 -2.27 -5.10
C PHE A 65 -8.64 -3.50 -5.98
N GLU A 66 -9.67 -4.33 -6.20
CA GLU A 66 -9.49 -5.55 -6.97
C GLU A 66 -9.10 -5.28 -8.41
N LYS A 67 -9.70 -4.27 -9.03
CA LYS A 67 -9.38 -3.91 -10.39
C LYS A 67 -7.98 -3.31 -10.49
N TRP A 68 -7.61 -2.50 -9.53
CA TRP A 68 -6.27 -1.93 -9.47
C TRP A 68 -5.20 -3.00 -9.35
N LEU A 69 -5.49 -4.08 -8.61
CA LEU A 69 -4.54 -5.19 -8.46
C LEU A 69 -4.11 -5.80 -9.78
N GLU A 70 -4.97 -5.75 -10.79
CA GLU A 70 -4.63 -6.29 -12.11
C GLU A 70 -3.53 -5.51 -12.82
N THR A 71 -3.27 -4.29 -12.39
CA THR A 71 -2.25 -3.44 -12.98
C THR A 71 -0.90 -3.55 -12.29
N VAL A 72 -0.84 -4.32 -11.20
CA VAL A 72 0.35 -4.39 -10.34
C VAL A 72 1.02 -5.74 -10.48
N GLU A 73 2.35 -5.75 -10.57
CA GLU A 73 3.11 -6.98 -10.63
C GLU A 73 3.69 -7.37 -9.28
N THR A 74 4.41 -6.45 -8.64
CA THR A 74 5.01 -6.72 -7.33
C THR A 74 4.96 -5.49 -6.44
N ILE A 75 5.17 -5.73 -5.14
CA ILE A 75 5.25 -4.65 -4.16
C ILE A 75 6.25 -5.07 -3.07
N GLU A 76 6.99 -4.10 -2.56
CA GLU A 76 7.90 -4.30 -1.45
C GLU A 76 7.71 -3.19 -0.43
N ALA A 77 7.76 -3.58 0.85
CA ALA A 77 7.85 -2.59 1.91
C ALA A 77 9.32 -2.23 2.09
N GLN A 78 9.62 -0.95 2.15
CA GLN A 78 10.98 -0.47 2.34
C GLN A 78 11.15 0.07 3.74
N PRO A 79 12.32 -0.15 4.38
CA PRO A 79 12.56 0.40 5.69
C PRO A 79 12.52 1.93 5.64
N ALA A 80 12.04 2.52 6.74
CA ALA A 80 12.01 3.97 6.85
C ALA A 80 13.43 4.52 6.78
N LYS A 81 13.62 5.54 5.96
CA LYS A 81 14.90 6.22 5.88
C LYS A 81 14.97 7.26 6.97
N LYS A 82 16.09 7.36 7.59
CA LYS A 82 16.33 8.40 8.59
C LYS A 82 16.94 9.62 7.96
#